data_43b7ed6c77e9f3e80ac9f93c195a92df
#
_entry.id   43b7ed6c77e9f3e80ac9f93c195a92df
#
_cell.length_a   1.000
_cell.length_b   1.000
_cell.length_c   1.000
_cell.angle_alpha   90.00
_cell.angle_beta   90.00
_cell.angle_gamma   90.00
#
_symmetry.space_group_name_H-M   'P 1'
#
loop_
_entity.id
_entity.type
_entity.pdbx_description
1 polymer ?
#
loop_
_entity_poly.entity_id
_entity_poly.type
_entity_poly.pdbx_seq_one_letter_code
_entity_poly.pdbx_strand_id
1 'polypeptide(L)'
;VKRLLLIAAAALALAGLARAVTPDEQLQDPKLEARARALSQELRCLVCQNQSIDDSAAPLAHDLRVILRERLAAGDTDQQAKAYLVRRYGDFVLLRPPFQADTWALWLGPVAVLLLGGAGVALYMRGRSRTSEAPLSAADEAAAARLMNPGEGD
;
A
#
# COMPACT_ATOMS: atom_id res chain seq x y z
N VAL A 1 -0.54 29.37 -25.13
CA VAL A 1 -1.42 28.32 -24.58
C VAL A 1 -1.51 27.14 -25.56
N LYS A 2 -1.86 27.36 -26.85
CA LYS A 2 -1.98 26.28 -27.86
C LYS A 2 -0.67 25.50 -28.07
N ARG A 3 0.50 26.17 -28.11
CA ARG A 3 1.80 25.51 -28.26
C ARG A 3 2.19 24.68 -27.04
N LEU A 4 1.87 25.15 -25.84
CA LEU A 4 2.07 24.40 -24.59
C LEU A 4 1.19 23.14 -24.51
N LEU A 5 -0.08 23.24 -24.95
CA LEU A 5 -0.99 22.09 -25.04
C LEU A 5 -0.52 21.04 -26.05
N LEU A 6 0.02 21.45 -27.19
CA LEU A 6 0.58 20.55 -28.19
C LEU A 6 1.84 19.83 -27.68
N ILE A 7 2.72 20.53 -26.98
CA ILE A 7 3.92 19.93 -26.36
C ILE A 7 3.52 18.95 -25.25
N ALA A 8 2.56 19.30 -24.40
CA ALA A 8 2.05 18.42 -23.37
C ALA A 8 1.36 17.16 -23.94
N ALA A 9 0.57 17.32 -25.01
CA ALA A 9 -0.06 16.19 -25.71
C ALA A 9 0.98 15.27 -26.37
N ALA A 10 2.01 15.84 -27.01
CA ALA A 10 3.10 15.08 -27.61
C ALA A 10 3.93 14.33 -26.55
N ALA A 11 4.23 14.96 -25.40
CA ALA A 11 4.93 14.32 -24.28
C ALA A 11 4.11 13.18 -23.67
N LEU A 12 2.79 13.35 -23.57
CA LEU A 12 1.89 12.29 -23.06
C LEU A 12 1.80 11.10 -24.02
N ALA A 13 1.82 11.35 -25.34
CA ALA A 13 1.80 10.31 -26.36
C ALA A 13 3.10 9.50 -26.39
N LEU A 14 4.24 10.12 -26.10
CA LEU A 14 5.55 9.45 -26.02
C LEU A 14 5.73 8.64 -24.72
N ALA A 15 5.08 9.01 -23.63
CA ALA A 15 5.17 8.30 -22.35
C ALA A 15 4.59 6.87 -22.40
N GLY A 16 3.72 6.56 -23.35
CA GLY A 16 3.11 5.23 -23.51
C GLY A 16 3.97 4.17 -24.21
N LEU A 17 5.17 4.51 -24.69
CA LEU A 17 5.98 3.60 -25.53
C LEU A 17 7.05 2.81 -24.77
N ALA A 18 7.31 3.12 -23.49
CA ALA A 18 8.27 2.40 -22.67
C ALA A 18 7.66 1.10 -22.12
N ARG A 19 7.92 -0.04 -22.80
CA ARG A 19 7.53 -1.38 -22.34
C ARG A 19 8.78 -2.14 -21.92
N ALA A 20 8.78 -2.72 -20.74
CA ALA A 20 9.88 -3.56 -20.26
C ALA A 20 9.84 -4.98 -20.89
N VAL A 21 8.67 -5.41 -21.35
CA VAL A 21 8.44 -6.72 -21.99
C VAL A 21 8.81 -6.65 -23.46
N THR A 22 9.72 -7.51 -23.88
CA THR A 22 10.20 -7.59 -25.28
C THR A 22 9.29 -8.51 -26.12
N PRO A 23 9.15 -8.28 -27.45
CA PRO A 23 8.30 -9.10 -28.32
C PRO A 23 8.72 -10.57 -28.40
N ASP A 24 10.01 -10.85 -28.25
CA ASP A 24 10.60 -12.19 -28.36
C ASP A 24 10.27 -13.11 -27.17
N GLU A 25 9.94 -12.53 -26.00
CA GLU A 25 9.53 -13.31 -24.83
C GLU A 25 8.01 -13.60 -24.78
N GLN A 26 7.21 -12.99 -25.65
CA GLN A 26 5.76 -13.12 -25.63
C GLN A 26 5.29 -14.47 -26.15
N LEU A 27 4.28 -15.05 -25.51
CA LEU A 27 3.62 -16.26 -25.96
C LEU A 27 2.75 -15.98 -27.19
N GLN A 28 2.68 -16.95 -28.11
CA GLN A 28 1.87 -16.84 -29.34
C GLN A 28 0.36 -16.86 -29.03
N ASP A 29 -0.06 -17.57 -27.98
CA ASP A 29 -1.46 -17.56 -27.53
C ASP A 29 -1.75 -16.27 -26.74
N PRO A 30 -2.63 -15.38 -27.25
CA PRO A 30 -2.95 -14.12 -26.58
C PRO A 30 -3.58 -14.30 -25.19
N LYS A 31 -4.28 -15.43 -24.96
CA LYS A 31 -4.90 -15.71 -23.64
C LYS A 31 -3.84 -16.09 -22.63
N LEU A 32 -2.89 -16.93 -23.01
CA LEU A 32 -1.76 -17.28 -22.13
C LEU A 32 -0.86 -16.09 -21.88
N GLU A 33 -0.61 -15.26 -22.88
CA GLU A 33 0.18 -14.03 -22.72
C GLU A 33 -0.51 -13.04 -21.76
N ALA A 34 -1.82 -12.85 -21.87
CA ALA A 34 -2.56 -12.01 -20.95
C ALA A 34 -2.49 -12.52 -19.49
N ARG A 35 -2.55 -13.87 -19.30
CA ARG A 35 -2.32 -14.48 -17.98
C ARG A 35 -0.90 -14.25 -17.47
N ALA A 36 0.10 -14.47 -18.34
CA ALA A 36 1.51 -14.26 -18.00
C ALA A 36 1.76 -12.83 -17.55
N ARG A 37 1.20 -11.84 -18.23
CA ARG A 37 1.31 -10.42 -17.86
C ARG A 37 0.63 -10.11 -16.54
N ALA A 38 -0.59 -10.59 -16.32
CA ALA A 38 -1.28 -10.41 -15.05
C ALA A 38 -0.47 -10.97 -13.87
N LEU A 39 0.09 -12.17 -14.03
CA LEU A 39 0.94 -12.78 -13.01
C LEU A 39 2.27 -12.05 -12.83
N SER A 40 2.88 -11.54 -13.92
CA SER A 40 4.11 -10.76 -13.86
C SER A 40 3.97 -9.47 -13.04
N GLN A 41 2.77 -8.89 -13.00
CA GLN A 41 2.46 -7.72 -12.17
C GLN A 41 2.35 -8.05 -10.67
N GLU A 42 2.13 -9.32 -10.31
CA GLU A 42 2.09 -9.78 -8.93
C GLU A 42 3.47 -10.21 -8.39
N LEU A 43 4.44 -10.37 -9.29
CA LEU A 43 5.79 -10.85 -8.97
C LEU A 43 6.79 -9.71 -8.93
N ARG A 44 7.66 -9.73 -7.94
CA ARG A 44 8.67 -8.69 -7.68
C ARG A 44 9.96 -8.98 -8.44
N CYS A 45 10.54 -7.95 -9.03
CA CYS A 45 11.92 -7.97 -9.48
C CYS A 45 12.86 -7.93 -8.27
N LEU A 46 13.66 -8.96 -8.08
CA LEU A 46 14.48 -9.14 -6.87
C LEU A 46 15.69 -8.18 -6.79
N VAL A 47 16.06 -7.55 -7.88
CA VAL A 47 17.19 -6.61 -7.98
C VAL A 47 16.74 -5.16 -8.22
N CYS A 48 15.42 -4.92 -8.21
CA CYS A 48 14.83 -3.61 -8.47
C CYS A 48 14.25 -3.01 -7.19
N GLN A 49 13.97 -1.70 -7.20
CA GLN A 49 13.34 -1.02 -6.07
C GLN A 49 11.82 -1.26 -6.03
N ASN A 50 11.42 -2.47 -5.62
CA ASN A 50 10.02 -2.86 -5.43
C ASN A 50 9.14 -2.82 -6.70
N GLN A 51 9.74 -2.92 -7.89
CA GLN A 51 9.01 -3.00 -9.16
C GLN A 51 8.53 -4.41 -9.43
N SER A 52 7.45 -4.56 -10.22
CA SER A 52 7.04 -5.84 -10.77
C SER A 52 8.04 -6.32 -11.84
N ILE A 53 8.04 -7.63 -12.12
CA ILE A 53 8.82 -8.14 -13.25
C ILE A 53 8.23 -7.70 -14.59
N ASP A 54 6.97 -7.28 -14.65
CA ASP A 54 6.34 -6.74 -15.88
C ASP A 54 6.86 -5.32 -16.20
N ASP A 55 7.17 -4.53 -15.17
CA ASP A 55 7.61 -3.13 -15.30
C ASP A 55 9.13 -2.97 -15.33
N SER A 56 9.89 -4.04 -15.06
CA SER A 56 11.34 -3.99 -14.93
C SER A 56 12.04 -4.46 -16.20
N ALA A 57 12.99 -3.66 -16.69
CA ALA A 57 13.89 -4.02 -17.79
C ALA A 57 15.17 -4.74 -17.30
N ALA A 58 15.30 -5.08 -16.01
CA ALA A 58 16.47 -5.79 -15.49
C ALA A 58 16.58 -7.21 -16.10
N PRO A 59 17.80 -7.70 -16.35
CA PRO A 59 17.99 -9.05 -16.89
C PRO A 59 17.31 -10.14 -16.07
N LEU A 60 17.39 -10.07 -14.75
CA LEU A 60 16.71 -11.03 -13.88
C LEU A 60 15.17 -10.97 -13.98
N ALA A 61 14.60 -9.78 -14.21
CA ALA A 61 13.16 -9.66 -14.42
C ALA A 61 12.74 -10.34 -15.73
N HIS A 62 13.55 -10.19 -16.79
CA HIS A 62 13.37 -10.90 -18.05
C HIS A 62 13.40 -12.41 -17.84
N ASP A 63 14.42 -12.94 -17.15
CA ASP A 63 14.54 -14.38 -16.89
C ASP A 63 13.34 -14.92 -16.11
N LEU A 64 12.86 -14.19 -15.10
CA LEU A 64 11.68 -14.57 -14.34
C LEU A 64 10.41 -14.57 -15.20
N ARG A 65 10.27 -13.62 -16.13
CA ARG A 65 9.15 -13.59 -17.08
C ARG A 65 9.20 -14.76 -18.06
N VAL A 66 10.38 -15.15 -18.57
CA VAL A 66 10.56 -16.31 -19.44
C VAL A 66 10.17 -17.59 -18.70
N ILE A 67 10.71 -17.81 -17.49
CA ILE A 67 10.38 -18.98 -16.67
C ILE A 67 8.86 -19.06 -16.41
N LEU A 68 8.23 -17.93 -16.07
CA LEU A 68 6.78 -17.88 -15.83
C LEU A 68 5.99 -18.31 -17.07
N ARG A 69 6.36 -17.81 -18.27
CA ARG A 69 5.73 -18.16 -19.54
C ARG A 69 5.93 -19.63 -19.90
N GLU A 70 7.12 -20.17 -19.70
CA GLU A 70 7.40 -21.60 -19.89
C GLU A 70 6.49 -22.48 -19.01
N ARG A 71 6.31 -22.11 -17.75
CA ARG A 71 5.44 -22.85 -16.83
C ARG A 71 3.98 -22.82 -17.26
N LEU A 72 3.49 -21.65 -17.68
CA LEU A 72 2.12 -21.49 -18.19
C LEU A 72 1.92 -22.25 -19.51
N ALA A 73 2.90 -22.22 -20.42
CA ALA A 73 2.87 -22.99 -21.68
C ALA A 73 2.90 -24.51 -21.44
N ALA A 74 3.55 -24.95 -20.35
CA ALA A 74 3.54 -26.36 -19.92
C ALA A 74 2.20 -26.80 -19.29
N GLY A 75 1.23 -25.88 -19.15
CA GLY A 75 -0.10 -26.17 -18.62
C GLY A 75 -0.30 -25.93 -17.13
N ASP A 76 0.67 -25.30 -16.44
CA ASP A 76 0.51 -24.95 -15.03
C ASP A 76 -0.65 -23.98 -14.81
N THR A 77 -1.31 -24.14 -13.67
CA THR A 77 -2.23 -23.13 -13.14
C THR A 77 -1.45 -21.92 -12.64
N ASP A 78 -2.12 -20.76 -12.48
CA ASP A 78 -1.52 -19.54 -11.95
C ASP A 78 -0.85 -19.76 -10.59
N GLN A 79 -1.49 -20.56 -9.74
CA GLN A 79 -0.95 -20.90 -8.41
C GLN A 79 0.28 -21.80 -8.49
N GLN A 80 0.29 -22.78 -9.41
CA GLN A 80 1.43 -23.67 -9.60
C GLN A 80 2.64 -22.93 -10.16
N ALA A 81 2.44 -22.04 -11.14
CA ALA A 81 3.49 -21.21 -11.72
C ALA A 81 4.09 -20.25 -10.65
N LYS A 82 3.25 -19.58 -9.86
CA LYS A 82 3.71 -18.75 -8.72
C LYS A 82 4.45 -19.58 -7.67
N ALA A 83 3.88 -20.72 -7.27
CA ALA A 83 4.53 -21.59 -6.29
C ALA A 83 5.88 -22.14 -6.76
N TYR A 84 6.05 -22.35 -8.05
CA TYR A 84 7.35 -22.73 -8.60
C TYR A 84 8.41 -21.65 -8.38
N LEU A 85 8.05 -20.37 -8.66
CA LEU A 85 8.97 -19.25 -8.44
C LEU A 85 9.23 -19.00 -6.94
N VAL A 86 8.20 -19.11 -6.10
CA VAL A 86 8.34 -19.00 -4.64
C VAL A 86 9.28 -20.07 -4.08
N ARG A 87 9.17 -21.32 -4.51
CA ARG A 87 10.08 -22.38 -4.06
C ARG A 87 11.54 -22.14 -4.44
N ARG A 88 11.78 -21.44 -5.56
CA ARG A 88 13.14 -21.20 -6.05
C ARG A 88 13.75 -19.92 -5.51
N TYR A 89 12.95 -18.87 -5.31
CA TYR A 89 13.41 -17.53 -4.96
C TYR A 89 12.89 -17.01 -3.61
N GLY A 90 12.06 -17.80 -2.93
CA GLY A 90 11.45 -17.43 -1.65
C GLY A 90 10.22 -16.53 -1.79
N ASP A 91 9.52 -16.31 -0.67
CA ASP A 91 8.29 -15.50 -0.63
C ASP A 91 8.51 -14.03 -1.03
N PHE A 92 9.75 -13.56 -0.96
CA PHE A 92 10.11 -12.19 -1.35
C PHE A 92 9.85 -11.91 -2.84
N VAL A 93 9.73 -12.95 -3.69
CA VAL A 93 9.33 -12.81 -5.10
C VAL A 93 7.88 -12.34 -5.25
N LEU A 94 7.07 -12.44 -4.22
CA LEU A 94 5.69 -11.95 -4.23
C LEU A 94 5.66 -10.46 -3.86
N LEU A 95 4.99 -9.63 -4.67
CA LEU A 95 4.77 -8.22 -4.35
C LEU A 95 3.80 -8.03 -3.18
N ARG A 96 2.85 -8.96 -3.02
CA ARG A 96 1.91 -8.97 -1.91
C ARG A 96 2.26 -10.11 -0.97
N PRO A 97 2.54 -9.81 0.31
CA PRO A 97 2.80 -10.86 1.30
C PRO A 97 1.62 -11.83 1.36
N PRO A 98 1.87 -13.14 1.31
CA PRO A 98 0.80 -14.14 1.48
C PRO A 98 0.22 -14.07 2.89
N PHE A 99 -1.06 -14.43 3.04
CA PHE A 99 -1.69 -14.53 4.35
C PHE A 99 -1.31 -15.86 5.01
N GLN A 100 -0.28 -15.85 5.83
CA GLN A 100 0.27 -17.01 6.52
C GLN A 100 0.71 -16.64 7.94
N ALA A 101 1.08 -17.63 8.75
CA ALA A 101 1.39 -17.43 10.18
C ALA A 101 2.45 -16.32 10.40
N ASP A 102 3.47 -16.25 9.56
CA ASP A 102 4.57 -15.28 9.68
C ASP A 102 4.14 -13.86 9.33
N THR A 103 3.03 -13.69 8.61
CA THR A 103 2.54 -12.37 8.16
C THR A 103 1.29 -11.91 8.91
N TRP A 104 0.76 -12.67 9.86
CA TRP A 104 -0.44 -12.29 10.61
C TRP A 104 -0.31 -10.94 11.32
N ALA A 105 0.86 -10.68 11.92
CA ALA A 105 1.11 -9.41 12.57
C ALA A 105 1.00 -8.21 11.61
N LEU A 106 1.39 -8.40 10.34
CA LEU A 106 1.28 -7.38 9.31
C LEU A 106 -0.18 -7.08 8.96
N TRP A 107 -1.02 -8.12 8.87
CA TRP A 107 -2.42 -7.97 8.44
C TRP A 107 -3.34 -7.57 9.59
N LEU A 108 -3.15 -8.15 10.78
CA LEU A 108 -4.01 -7.93 11.94
C LEU A 108 -3.51 -6.81 12.85
N GLY A 109 -2.21 -6.48 12.79
CA GLY A 109 -1.59 -5.45 13.63
C GLY A 109 -2.29 -4.09 13.56
N PRO A 110 -2.53 -3.50 12.38
CA PRO A 110 -3.22 -2.22 12.28
C PRO A 110 -4.61 -2.22 12.91
N VAL A 111 -5.36 -3.31 12.72
CA VAL A 111 -6.71 -3.46 13.32
C VAL A 111 -6.62 -3.57 14.83
N ALA A 112 -5.69 -4.36 15.34
CA ALA A 112 -5.48 -4.51 16.78
C ALA A 112 -5.09 -3.17 17.44
N VAL A 113 -4.18 -2.42 16.82
CA VAL A 113 -3.77 -1.08 17.32
C VAL A 113 -4.94 -0.11 17.34
N LEU A 114 -5.78 -0.09 16.29
CA LEU A 114 -6.96 0.76 16.24
C LEU A 114 -7.99 0.38 17.33
N LEU A 115 -8.23 -0.91 17.53
CA LEU A 115 -9.18 -1.37 18.56
C LEU A 115 -8.68 -1.08 19.97
N LEU A 116 -7.42 -1.39 20.28
CA LEU A 116 -6.83 -1.15 21.58
C LEU A 116 -6.69 0.35 21.88
N GLY A 117 -6.23 1.13 20.91
CA GLY A 117 -6.11 2.58 21.01
C GLY A 117 -7.47 3.25 21.17
N GLY A 118 -8.45 2.85 20.34
CA GLY A 118 -9.82 3.37 20.44
C GLY A 118 -10.49 3.02 21.78
N ALA A 119 -10.31 1.78 22.26
CA ALA A 119 -10.79 1.38 23.59
C ALA A 119 -10.11 2.19 24.68
N GLY A 120 -8.79 2.41 24.62
CA GLY A 120 -8.06 3.23 25.57
C GLY A 120 -8.57 4.67 25.63
N VAL A 121 -8.78 5.29 24.46
CA VAL A 121 -9.35 6.65 24.37
C VAL A 121 -10.76 6.69 24.94
N ALA A 122 -11.61 5.72 24.63
CA ALA A 122 -12.97 5.64 25.12
C ALA A 122 -13.02 5.51 26.67
N LEU A 123 -12.16 4.67 27.24
CA LEU A 123 -12.03 4.49 28.67
C LEU A 123 -11.51 5.78 29.33
N TYR A 124 -10.51 6.42 28.76
CA TYR A 124 -9.98 7.71 29.25
C TYR A 124 -11.07 8.81 29.26
N MET A 125 -11.81 8.94 28.16
CA MET A 125 -12.90 9.94 28.08
C MET A 125 -14.01 9.65 29.09
N ARG A 126 -14.39 8.38 29.27
CA ARG A 126 -15.36 7.97 30.27
C ARG A 126 -14.88 8.29 31.71
N GLY A 127 -13.60 8.10 31.99
CA GLY A 127 -13.01 8.46 33.28
C GLY A 127 -13.06 9.97 33.52
N ARG A 128 -12.73 10.76 32.51
CA ARG A 128 -12.72 12.24 32.60
C ARG A 128 -14.12 12.83 32.73
N SER A 129 -15.12 12.28 32.02
CA SER A 129 -16.51 12.77 32.15
C SER A 129 -17.15 12.45 33.53
N ARG A 130 -16.55 11.54 34.30
CA ARG A 130 -16.98 11.26 35.70
C ARG A 130 -16.35 12.18 36.73
N THR A 131 -15.25 12.88 36.37
CA THR A 131 -14.69 13.95 37.20
C THR A 131 -15.53 15.18 36.89
N SER A 132 -16.70 15.28 37.54
CA SER A 132 -17.48 16.52 37.57
C SER A 132 -16.58 17.57 38.18
N GLU A 133 -16.30 18.64 37.46
CA GLU A 133 -15.66 19.81 38.06
C GLU A 133 -16.52 20.23 39.26
N ALA A 134 -15.92 20.20 40.44
CA ALA A 134 -16.60 20.71 41.61
C ALA A 134 -17.05 22.15 41.28
N PRO A 135 -18.32 22.53 41.57
CA PRO A 135 -18.76 23.89 41.32
C PRO A 135 -17.79 24.84 42.00
N LEU A 136 -17.40 25.92 41.31
CA LEU A 136 -16.52 26.94 41.82
C LEU A 136 -17.05 27.40 43.17
N SER A 137 -16.19 27.58 44.18
CA SER A 137 -16.61 28.14 45.43
C SER A 137 -17.11 29.57 45.20
N ALA A 138 -18.07 30.04 46.04
CA ALA A 138 -18.57 31.41 45.92
C ALA A 138 -17.44 32.45 46.02
N ALA A 139 -16.32 32.12 46.67
CA ALA A 139 -15.14 32.97 46.75
C ALA A 139 -14.39 33.00 45.38
N ASP A 140 -14.29 31.88 44.69
CA ASP A 140 -13.63 31.81 43.37
C ASP A 140 -14.48 32.47 42.29
N GLU A 141 -15.82 32.34 42.34
CA GLU A 141 -16.74 33.08 41.47
C GLU A 141 -16.64 34.60 41.66
N ALA A 142 -16.58 35.07 42.93
CA ALA A 142 -16.39 36.48 43.20
C ALA A 142 -15.03 37.01 42.76
N ALA A 143 -13.97 36.21 42.88
CA ALA A 143 -12.64 36.55 42.39
C ALA A 143 -12.61 36.63 40.87
N ALA A 144 -13.22 35.64 40.16
CA ALA A 144 -13.35 35.63 38.71
C ALA A 144 -14.16 36.84 38.20
N ALA A 145 -15.26 37.18 38.85
CA ALA A 145 -16.08 38.35 38.51
C ALA A 145 -15.30 39.66 38.62
N ARG A 146 -14.46 39.83 39.66
CA ARG A 146 -13.58 41.02 39.83
C ARG A 146 -12.53 41.12 38.71
N LEU A 147 -11.98 39.97 38.24
CA LEU A 147 -11.00 39.95 37.16
C LEU A 147 -11.63 40.25 35.80
N MET A 148 -12.89 39.87 35.61
CA MET A 148 -13.62 40.15 34.36
C MET A 148 -14.17 41.56 34.27
N ASN A 149 -14.44 42.25 35.41
CA ASN A 149 -14.93 43.61 35.46
C ASN A 149 -14.00 44.52 36.29
N PRO A 150 -12.77 44.84 35.82
CA PRO A 150 -11.80 45.63 36.54
C PRO A 150 -12.17 47.11 36.72
N GLY A 151 -13.30 47.55 36.19
CA GLY A 151 -13.72 48.98 36.19
C GLY A 151 -14.88 49.34 37.12
N GLU A 152 -15.38 48.44 37.97
CA GLU A 152 -16.59 48.69 38.78
C GLU A 152 -16.29 48.76 40.30
N GLY A 153 -15.07 49.15 40.65
CA GLY A 153 -14.57 49.16 42.04
C GLY A 153 -13.91 50.47 42.51
N ASP A 154 -14.31 51.65 41.93
CA ASP A 154 -13.96 52.98 42.52
C ASP A 154 -15.18 53.79 42.81
#